data_8fa8e81c447d0e9160f7864bb6e17240
#
_entry.id   8fa8e81c447d0e9160f7864bb6e17240
#
_cell.length_a   1.000
_cell.length_b   1.000
_cell.length_c   1.000
_cell.angle_alpha   90.00
_cell.angle_beta   90.00
_cell.angle_gamma   90.00
#
_symmetry.space_group_name_H-M   'P 1'
#
loop_
_entity.id
_entity.type
_entity.pdbx_description
1 polymer ?
#
loop_
_entity_poly.entity_id
_entity_poly.type
_entity_poly.pdbx_seq_one_letter_code
_entity_poly.pdbx_strand_id
1 'polypeptide(L)'
;HPDGSRIAVSYSILNFQDPRFSSERMPIESYVWDILNPNTPMQQLIPASPLCCLRFNPKVPEQVVGGSYNGLISFFDLRKGSTPVETSVIENSHHDPVYDIFWISNKAGNLCASVSTDGQMLWWDTRRLGEPTDKLQLKTPNGTVLGGSSMAYNTEAGPTKYLVGTEQGTVLSINLRNKKDGGIVVYDEGPGKHHGPIYSIERNPLHTKFFLTVGDWTARVWAEDLKTPIMTTKYHQSYLTAGCWSPTRCGVFLVTRMDGVVDIWDFFYSQNEVAYSHKVGDAALSSISVQGTTQSGGHLVAVGDVNGTVSLLELCDSLARPQPNEKQAIGNMLEREAKREKNLESRAREIERQRDQLERDKAREAQEKKDGKDDKMEEILRKVDADCKLNRRCCVGSI
;
A
#
# COMPACT_ATOMS: atom_id res chain seq x y z
N HIS A 1 -11.53 -6.53 18.34
CA HIS A 1 -10.98 -7.36 19.43
C HIS A 1 -10.81 -8.79 18.92
N PRO A 2 -9.75 -9.54 19.34
CA PRO A 2 -9.47 -10.86 18.79
C PRO A 2 -10.59 -11.90 19.00
N ASP A 3 -11.35 -11.81 20.10
CA ASP A 3 -12.49 -12.71 20.36
C ASP A 3 -13.80 -12.27 19.66
N GLY A 4 -13.80 -11.09 19.02
CA GLY A 4 -14.95 -10.56 18.32
C GLY A 4 -16.09 -10.02 19.22
N SER A 5 -15.87 -9.87 20.52
CA SER A 5 -16.89 -9.33 21.44
C SER A 5 -16.93 -7.80 21.46
N ARG A 6 -15.80 -7.15 21.13
CA ARG A 6 -15.62 -5.70 21.24
C ARG A 6 -15.10 -5.10 19.95
N ILE A 7 -15.40 -3.83 19.73
CA ILE A 7 -14.88 -3.02 18.63
C ILE A 7 -14.28 -1.73 19.18
N ALA A 8 -13.10 -1.35 18.72
CA ALA A 8 -12.51 -0.06 19.00
C ALA A 8 -12.67 0.84 17.77
N VAL A 9 -13.13 2.06 18.00
CA VAL A 9 -13.39 3.05 16.94
C VAL A 9 -12.60 4.31 17.25
N SER A 10 -11.75 4.72 16.32
CA SER A 10 -11.09 6.03 16.35
C SER A 10 -11.89 7.06 15.57
N TYR A 11 -12.02 8.25 16.13
CA TYR A 11 -12.71 9.37 15.53
C TYR A 11 -11.71 10.48 15.26
N SER A 12 -11.52 10.79 13.98
CA SER A 12 -10.65 11.90 13.55
C SER A 12 -11.10 12.45 12.20
N ILE A 13 -10.79 13.72 11.96
CA ILE A 13 -11.03 14.38 10.69
C ILE A 13 -9.65 14.59 10.05
N LEU A 14 -9.38 13.87 8.96
CA LEU A 14 -8.11 13.93 8.26
C LEU A 14 -8.08 14.99 7.14
N ASN A 15 -9.23 15.47 6.70
CA ASN A 15 -9.33 16.49 5.66
C ASN A 15 -8.89 17.85 6.18
N PHE A 16 -7.83 18.41 5.63
CA PHE A 16 -7.22 19.67 6.07
C PHE A 16 -8.17 20.91 5.99
N GLN A 17 -9.11 20.92 5.05
CA GLN A 17 -10.06 22.01 4.83
C GLN A 17 -11.51 21.62 5.13
N ASP A 18 -11.73 20.75 6.10
CA ASP A 18 -13.08 20.38 6.49
C ASP A 18 -13.78 21.55 7.17
N PRO A 19 -14.99 21.95 6.74
CA PRO A 19 -15.73 23.07 7.35
C PRO A 19 -16.05 22.86 8.84
N ARG A 20 -16.04 21.63 9.33
CA ARG A 20 -16.21 21.32 10.76
C ARG A 20 -15.09 21.86 11.65
N PHE A 21 -13.88 22.08 11.10
CA PHE A 21 -12.78 22.71 11.85
C PHE A 21 -13.05 24.16 12.25
N SER A 22 -13.88 24.87 11.51
CA SER A 22 -14.18 26.27 11.79
C SER A 22 -15.31 26.45 12.81
N SER A 23 -16.15 25.45 13.01
CA SER A 23 -17.35 25.52 13.87
C SER A 23 -17.25 24.69 15.15
N GLU A 24 -16.50 23.60 15.13
CA GLU A 24 -16.40 22.65 16.24
C GLU A 24 -14.95 22.22 16.48
N ARG A 25 -14.62 21.89 17.73
CA ARG A 25 -13.33 21.25 18.03
C ARG A 25 -13.37 19.83 17.51
N MET A 26 -12.26 19.39 16.87
CA MET A 26 -12.09 18.01 16.50
C MET A 26 -12.32 17.10 17.71
N PRO A 27 -13.14 16.03 17.59
CA PRO A 27 -13.31 15.09 18.68
C PRO A 27 -11.96 14.47 19.04
N ILE A 28 -11.60 14.52 20.32
CA ILE A 28 -10.36 13.93 20.83
C ILE A 28 -10.60 12.48 21.24
N GLU A 29 -11.82 12.19 21.63
CA GLU A 29 -12.21 10.97 22.26
C GLU A 29 -12.44 9.86 21.23
N SER A 30 -11.97 8.68 21.55
CA SER A 30 -12.23 7.45 20.82
C SER A 30 -12.88 6.44 21.76
N TYR A 31 -13.54 5.41 21.24
CA TYR A 31 -14.36 4.56 22.06
C TYR A 31 -14.14 3.08 21.78
N VAL A 32 -14.28 2.28 22.85
CA VAL A 32 -14.41 0.82 22.77
C VAL A 32 -15.86 0.46 23.07
N TRP A 33 -16.46 -0.31 22.17
CA TRP A 33 -17.85 -0.73 22.25
C TRP A 33 -17.95 -2.24 22.47
N ASP A 34 -18.94 -2.65 23.24
CA ASP A 34 -19.39 -4.04 23.29
C ASP A 34 -20.42 -4.27 22.18
N ILE A 35 -20.20 -5.26 21.33
CA ILE A 35 -21.08 -5.61 20.23
C ILE A 35 -22.47 -6.04 20.72
N LEU A 36 -22.53 -6.68 21.88
CA LEU A 36 -23.80 -7.13 22.47
C LEU A 36 -24.60 -5.99 23.12
N ASN A 37 -23.92 -4.91 23.53
CA ASN A 37 -24.56 -3.75 24.14
C ASN A 37 -24.10 -2.44 23.48
N PRO A 38 -24.67 -2.07 22.31
CA PRO A 38 -24.27 -0.90 21.53
C PRO A 38 -24.82 0.43 22.07
N ASN A 39 -25.64 0.43 23.12
CA ASN A 39 -26.31 1.65 23.61
C ASN A 39 -25.35 2.62 24.30
N THR A 40 -24.32 2.11 24.95
CA THR A 40 -23.30 2.91 25.64
C THR A 40 -21.93 2.36 25.35
N PRO A 41 -20.91 3.22 25.13
CA PRO A 41 -19.55 2.74 24.99
C PRO A 41 -19.07 2.05 26.28
N MET A 42 -18.39 0.96 26.13
CA MET A 42 -17.80 0.23 27.26
C MET A 42 -16.70 1.06 27.92
N GLN A 43 -15.89 1.73 27.10
CA GLN A 43 -14.78 2.55 27.57
C GLN A 43 -14.48 3.67 26.58
N GLN A 44 -14.13 4.81 27.14
CA GLN A 44 -13.64 5.99 26.43
C GLN A 44 -12.12 6.00 26.46
N LEU A 45 -11.50 6.37 25.36
CA LEU A 45 -10.06 6.58 25.20
C LEU A 45 -9.80 8.06 25.00
N ILE A 46 -9.04 8.70 25.87
CA ILE A 46 -8.77 10.15 25.87
C ILE A 46 -7.28 10.37 25.64
N PRO A 47 -6.80 10.42 24.38
CA PRO A 47 -5.43 10.77 24.06
C PRO A 47 -5.19 12.28 24.13
N ALA A 48 -3.95 12.71 23.94
CA ALA A 48 -3.58 14.12 23.85
C ALA A 48 -4.04 14.78 22.53
N SER A 49 -4.23 13.99 21.46
CA SER A 49 -4.69 14.40 20.13
C SER A 49 -5.56 13.30 19.53
N PRO A 50 -6.52 13.61 18.63
CA PRO A 50 -7.39 12.61 18.03
C PRO A 50 -6.64 11.42 17.44
N LEU A 51 -7.15 10.21 17.65
CA LEU A 51 -6.58 9.00 17.10
C LEU A 51 -7.01 8.79 15.65
N CYS A 52 -6.05 8.57 14.77
CA CYS A 52 -6.31 8.24 13.36
C CYS A 52 -6.44 6.74 13.14
N CYS A 53 -5.72 5.95 13.92
CA CYS A 53 -5.74 4.49 13.84
C CYS A 53 -5.66 3.86 15.23
N LEU A 54 -6.22 2.65 15.35
CA LEU A 54 -6.25 1.85 16.59
C LEU A 54 -6.04 0.37 16.26
N ARG A 55 -5.31 -0.34 17.14
CA ARG A 55 -5.14 -1.80 17.04
C ARG A 55 -5.09 -2.44 18.41
N PHE A 56 -5.91 -3.47 18.60
CA PHE A 56 -5.82 -4.36 19.74
C PHE A 56 -4.56 -5.22 19.71
N ASN A 57 -3.98 -5.47 20.87
CA ASN A 57 -2.87 -6.42 20.97
C ASN A 57 -3.39 -7.85 20.77
N PRO A 58 -2.87 -8.60 19.79
CA PRO A 58 -3.35 -9.96 19.55
C PRO A 58 -3.00 -10.95 20.66
N LYS A 59 -2.02 -10.64 21.54
CA LYS A 59 -1.62 -11.49 22.66
C LYS A 59 -2.25 -11.09 23.98
N VAL A 60 -2.43 -9.79 24.20
CA VAL A 60 -3.03 -9.24 25.41
C VAL A 60 -4.18 -8.32 24.98
N PRO A 61 -5.37 -8.87 24.76
CA PRO A 61 -6.48 -8.16 24.14
C PRO A 61 -6.97 -6.91 24.88
N GLU A 62 -6.62 -6.76 26.17
CA GLU A 62 -6.92 -5.56 26.96
C GLU A 62 -5.98 -4.38 26.67
N GLN A 63 -4.97 -4.58 25.83
CA GLN A 63 -4.04 -3.54 25.43
C GLN A 63 -4.39 -3.05 24.03
N VAL A 64 -4.36 -1.73 23.88
CA VAL A 64 -4.64 -1.04 22.62
C VAL A 64 -3.52 -0.05 22.36
N VAL A 65 -3.06 0.02 21.13
CA VAL A 65 -2.15 1.06 20.66
C VAL A 65 -2.87 1.92 19.62
N GLY A 66 -2.64 3.22 19.66
CA GLY A 66 -3.21 4.15 18.71
C GLY A 66 -2.19 5.16 18.21
N GLY A 67 -2.33 5.52 16.95
CA GLY A 67 -1.60 6.62 16.31
C GLY A 67 -2.46 7.86 16.24
N SER A 68 -1.89 9.02 16.61
CA SER A 68 -2.60 10.28 16.73
C SER A 68 -2.37 11.19 15.51
N TYR A 69 -3.25 12.17 15.36
CA TYR A 69 -3.18 13.19 14.31
C TYR A 69 -1.91 14.07 14.40
N ASN A 70 -1.41 14.29 15.61
CA ASN A 70 -0.15 15.04 15.84
C ASN A 70 1.12 14.18 15.73
N GLY A 71 1.04 12.96 15.24
CA GLY A 71 2.19 12.06 15.06
C GLY A 71 2.59 11.25 16.30
N LEU A 72 1.93 11.43 17.44
CA LEU A 72 2.24 10.69 18.66
C LEU A 72 1.62 9.30 18.66
N ILE A 73 2.31 8.37 19.33
CA ILE A 73 1.81 7.04 19.61
C ILE A 73 1.34 6.98 21.06
N SER A 74 0.13 6.49 21.28
CA SER A 74 -0.48 6.34 22.61
C SER A 74 -0.75 4.87 22.89
N PHE A 75 -0.32 4.41 24.06
CA PHE A 75 -0.56 3.05 24.55
C PHE A 75 -1.60 3.07 25.68
N PHE A 76 -2.65 2.29 25.51
CA PHE A 76 -3.74 2.14 26.46
C PHE A 76 -3.78 0.73 27.03
N ASP A 77 -4.11 0.62 28.31
CA ASP A 77 -4.53 -0.61 28.96
C ASP A 77 -5.96 -0.41 29.48
N LEU A 78 -6.93 -1.09 28.88
CA LEU A 78 -8.34 -0.94 29.19
C LEU A 78 -8.69 -1.21 30.66
N ARG A 79 -7.82 -1.93 31.39
CA ARG A 79 -7.96 -2.20 32.82
C ARG A 79 -7.55 -1.00 33.68
N LYS A 80 -6.78 -0.07 33.15
CA LYS A 80 -6.20 1.07 33.90
C LYS A 80 -6.99 2.38 33.75
N GLY A 81 -7.95 2.43 32.83
CA GLY A 81 -8.80 3.59 32.64
C GLY A 81 -8.75 4.19 31.24
N SER A 82 -9.23 5.43 31.10
CA SER A 82 -9.45 6.10 29.80
C SER A 82 -8.22 6.84 29.27
N THR A 83 -7.26 7.17 30.13
CA THR A 83 -6.05 7.90 29.73
C THR A 83 -4.96 6.93 29.26
N PRO A 84 -4.09 7.35 28.32
CA PRO A 84 -2.99 6.49 27.89
C PRO A 84 -2.04 6.20 29.07
N VAL A 85 -1.57 4.97 29.14
CA VAL A 85 -0.58 4.55 30.13
C VAL A 85 0.77 5.15 29.82
N GLU A 86 1.10 5.23 28.54
CA GLU A 86 2.32 5.83 28.03
C GLU A 86 2.06 6.48 26.67
N THR A 87 2.75 7.58 26.38
CA THR A 87 2.67 8.31 25.11
C THR A 87 4.10 8.62 24.65
N SER A 88 4.32 8.56 23.35
CA SER A 88 5.62 8.89 22.76
C SER A 88 5.95 10.38 22.91
N VAL A 89 7.25 10.71 22.89
CA VAL A 89 7.76 12.08 23.00
C VAL A 89 7.80 12.72 21.61
N ILE A 90 7.44 14.01 21.53
CA ILE A 90 7.29 14.75 20.26
C ILE A 90 8.56 14.71 19.43
N GLU A 91 9.73 14.89 20.07
CA GLU A 91 11.02 14.98 19.39
C GLU A 91 11.42 13.72 18.64
N ASN A 92 10.91 12.57 19.07
CA ASN A 92 11.26 11.27 18.53
C ASN A 92 10.12 10.60 17.76
N SER A 93 8.96 11.25 17.70
CA SER A 93 7.74 10.75 17.04
C SER A 93 7.65 11.16 15.58
N HIS A 94 6.56 10.79 14.93
CA HIS A 94 6.24 11.27 13.60
C HIS A 94 5.93 12.77 13.61
N HIS A 95 6.17 13.44 12.49
CA HIS A 95 5.84 14.85 12.29
C HIS A 95 4.45 15.06 11.69
N ASP A 96 3.92 14.04 11.00
CA ASP A 96 2.63 14.01 10.34
C ASP A 96 1.69 13.00 11.02
N PRO A 97 0.38 12.99 10.70
CA PRO A 97 -0.56 12.03 11.25
C PRO A 97 -0.11 10.59 11.03
N VAL A 98 -0.31 9.76 12.05
CA VAL A 98 -0.03 8.32 11.97
C VAL A 98 -1.21 7.62 11.30
N TYR A 99 -1.01 7.16 10.07
CA TYR A 99 -2.09 6.54 9.28
C TYR A 99 -2.34 5.08 9.62
N ASP A 100 -1.28 4.36 9.98
CA ASP A 100 -1.44 2.95 10.34
C ASP A 100 -0.42 2.50 11.39
N ILE A 101 -0.82 1.53 12.23
CA ILE A 101 -0.03 0.97 13.30
C ILE A 101 -0.31 -0.52 13.45
N PHE A 102 0.73 -1.33 13.67
CA PHE A 102 0.61 -2.78 13.84
C PHE A 102 1.39 -3.30 15.05
N TRP A 103 0.83 -4.33 15.66
CA TRP A 103 1.56 -5.14 16.61
C TRP A 103 2.48 -6.14 15.91
N ILE A 104 3.72 -6.17 16.33
CA ILE A 104 4.72 -7.11 15.81
C ILE A 104 4.70 -8.36 16.70
N SER A 105 4.64 -9.52 16.07
CA SER A 105 4.67 -10.78 16.81
C SER A 105 6.06 -11.02 17.41
N ASN A 106 6.17 -10.85 18.71
CA ASN A 106 7.34 -11.21 19.50
C ASN A 106 6.91 -12.00 20.74
N LYS A 107 7.84 -12.58 21.47
CA LYS A 107 7.51 -13.39 22.69
C LYS A 107 6.78 -12.58 23.76
N ALA A 108 7.17 -11.34 23.98
CA ALA A 108 6.61 -10.45 25.01
C ALA A 108 5.30 -9.77 24.59
N GLY A 109 4.99 -9.65 23.29
CA GLY A 109 3.78 -8.96 22.79
C GLY A 109 3.78 -7.44 23.00
N ASN A 110 4.95 -6.82 23.05
CA ASN A 110 5.12 -5.40 23.40
C ASN A 110 5.70 -4.53 22.27
N LEU A 111 5.93 -5.10 21.10
CA LEU A 111 6.47 -4.33 19.96
C LEU A 111 5.36 -3.96 18.99
N CYS A 112 5.40 -2.74 18.51
CA CYS A 112 4.57 -2.25 17.43
C CYS A 112 5.38 -1.44 16.41
N ALA A 113 4.84 -1.27 15.22
CA ALA A 113 5.39 -0.42 14.16
C ALA A 113 4.33 0.55 13.68
N SER A 114 4.72 1.76 13.36
CA SER A 114 3.87 2.83 12.85
C SER A 114 4.41 3.39 11.54
N VAL A 115 3.52 3.91 10.72
CA VAL A 115 3.84 4.57 9.45
C VAL A 115 3.08 5.89 9.34
N SER A 116 3.73 6.88 8.73
CA SER A 116 3.16 8.21 8.51
C SER A 116 3.57 8.77 7.14
N THR A 117 2.88 9.82 6.73
CA THR A 117 3.16 10.57 5.50
C THR A 117 4.46 11.38 5.55
N ASP A 118 5.06 11.56 6.73
CA ASP A 118 6.42 12.10 6.89
C ASP A 118 7.52 11.25 6.22
N GLY A 119 7.15 10.09 5.68
CA GLY A 119 8.05 9.18 5.00
C GLY A 119 8.89 8.34 5.95
N GLN A 120 8.46 8.17 7.18
CA GLN A 120 9.14 7.33 8.16
C GLN A 120 8.30 6.12 8.58
N MET A 121 8.97 5.04 8.86
CA MET A 121 8.45 3.88 9.55
C MET A 121 9.23 3.73 10.86
N LEU A 122 8.54 3.71 11.99
CA LEU A 122 9.13 3.67 13.33
C LEU A 122 8.69 2.39 14.05
N TRP A 123 9.63 1.79 14.82
CA TRP A 123 9.36 0.64 15.68
C TRP A 123 9.41 1.05 17.14
N TRP A 124 8.48 0.56 17.93
CA TRP A 124 8.25 0.98 19.31
C TRP A 124 8.17 -0.21 20.26
N ASP A 125 8.71 -0.03 21.46
CA ASP A 125 8.41 -0.88 22.62
C ASP A 125 7.38 -0.17 23.51
N THR A 126 6.19 -0.76 23.67
CA THR A 126 5.08 -0.17 24.45
C THR A 126 5.39 0.01 25.93
N ARG A 127 6.47 -0.56 26.43
CA ARG A 127 6.97 -0.34 27.80
C ARG A 127 7.85 0.90 27.91
N ARG A 128 8.26 1.48 26.77
CA ARG A 128 9.20 2.58 26.70
C ARG A 128 9.03 3.35 25.39
N LEU A 129 7.97 4.14 25.32
CA LEU A 129 7.61 4.90 24.11
C LEU A 129 8.41 6.21 23.96
N GLY A 130 9.27 6.59 24.90
CA GLY A 130 10.07 7.82 24.82
C GLY A 130 10.98 7.87 23.58
N GLU A 131 11.49 6.71 23.13
CA GLU A 131 12.33 6.62 21.94
C GLU A 131 11.93 5.38 21.11
N PRO A 132 11.85 5.49 19.78
CA PRO A 132 11.66 4.34 18.92
C PRO A 132 12.88 3.42 18.96
N THR A 133 12.62 2.11 18.93
CA THR A 133 13.68 1.09 18.92
C THR A 133 14.44 1.05 17.60
N ASP A 134 13.78 1.41 16.50
CA ASP A 134 14.39 1.48 15.16
C ASP A 134 13.64 2.52 14.30
N LYS A 135 14.32 3.09 13.31
CA LYS A 135 13.79 4.08 12.38
C LYS A 135 14.20 3.73 10.96
N LEU A 136 13.27 3.78 10.02
CA LEU A 136 13.53 3.60 8.60
C LEU A 136 12.89 4.73 7.81
N GLN A 137 13.67 5.38 6.94
CA GLN A 137 13.13 6.36 6.01
C GLN A 137 12.71 5.67 4.71
N LEU A 138 11.45 5.88 4.31
CA LEU A 138 10.86 5.33 3.09
C LEU A 138 11.35 6.14 1.89
N LYS A 139 12.32 5.60 1.15
CA LYS A 139 12.93 6.26 0.00
C LYS A 139 12.90 5.36 -1.23
N THR A 140 12.70 5.99 -2.38
CA THR A 140 12.98 5.33 -3.67
C THR A 140 14.48 5.19 -3.88
N PRO A 141 14.94 4.33 -4.81
CA PRO A 141 16.36 4.27 -5.22
C PRO A 141 16.90 5.62 -5.69
N ASN A 142 16.04 6.50 -6.19
CA ASN A 142 16.37 7.85 -6.65
C ASN A 142 16.49 8.88 -5.50
N GLY A 143 16.26 8.47 -4.25
CA GLY A 143 16.36 9.33 -3.07
C GLY A 143 15.10 10.12 -2.73
N THR A 144 14.02 10.02 -3.52
CA THR A 144 12.73 10.65 -3.19
C THR A 144 12.11 9.97 -1.98
N VAL A 145 11.65 10.79 -1.01
CA VAL A 145 10.92 10.30 0.16
C VAL A 145 9.47 10.04 -0.23
N LEU A 146 8.93 8.92 0.23
CA LEU A 146 7.54 8.51 -0.01
C LEU A 146 6.78 8.49 1.30
N GLY A 147 5.63 9.17 1.35
CA GLY A 147 4.74 9.13 2.52
C GLY A 147 3.99 7.80 2.60
N GLY A 148 4.02 7.15 3.76
CA GLY A 148 3.30 5.90 3.99
C GLY A 148 1.87 6.15 4.47
N SER A 149 0.89 5.50 3.84
CA SER A 149 -0.54 5.64 4.14
C SER A 149 -1.17 4.37 4.73
N SER A 150 -0.60 3.22 4.48
CA SER A 150 -1.10 1.93 4.95
C SER A 150 0.02 0.91 5.06
N MET A 151 -0.15 -0.10 5.89
CA MET A 151 0.91 -1.08 6.16
C MET A 151 0.34 -2.49 6.37
N ALA A 152 1.02 -3.51 5.84
CA ALA A 152 0.69 -4.90 6.09
C ALA A 152 1.87 -5.67 6.68
N TYR A 153 1.58 -6.44 7.72
CA TYR A 153 2.52 -7.32 8.39
C TYR A 153 1.90 -8.69 8.63
N ASN A 154 2.62 -9.75 8.29
CA ASN A 154 2.24 -11.12 8.61
C ASN A 154 3.48 -11.93 8.96
N THR A 155 3.46 -12.57 10.12
CA THR A 155 4.56 -13.42 10.61
C THR A 155 4.87 -14.60 9.70
N GLU A 156 3.87 -15.18 9.05
CA GLU A 156 4.05 -16.31 8.14
C GLU A 156 4.80 -15.91 6.86
N ALA A 157 4.65 -14.67 6.40
CA ALA A 157 5.41 -14.13 5.28
C ALA A 157 6.87 -13.83 5.62
N GLY A 158 7.20 -13.75 6.92
CA GLY A 158 8.51 -13.48 7.49
C GLY A 158 8.47 -12.37 8.54
N PRO A 159 9.13 -12.56 9.69
CA PRO A 159 9.06 -11.65 10.84
C PRO A 159 9.70 -10.27 10.59
N THR A 160 10.44 -10.11 9.50
CA THR A 160 11.15 -8.87 9.14
C THR A 160 10.67 -8.29 7.81
N LYS A 161 9.57 -8.83 7.25
CA LYS A 161 9.00 -8.38 5.97
C LYS A 161 7.75 -7.56 6.21
N TYR A 162 7.75 -6.35 5.66
CA TYR A 162 6.64 -5.40 5.71
C TYR A 162 6.27 -4.97 4.31
N LEU A 163 5.00 -4.67 4.10
CA LEU A 163 4.50 -3.99 2.91
C LEU A 163 3.95 -2.64 3.34
N VAL A 164 4.27 -1.60 2.59
CA VAL A 164 3.79 -0.24 2.85
C VAL A 164 3.16 0.30 1.58
N GLY A 165 1.93 0.76 1.68
CA GLY A 165 1.26 1.55 0.66
C GLY A 165 1.60 3.02 0.84
N THR A 166 1.78 3.75 -0.26
CA THR A 166 2.18 5.16 -0.23
C THR A 166 1.10 6.08 -0.77
N GLU A 167 1.17 7.36 -0.39
CA GLU A 167 0.31 8.41 -0.94
C GLU A 167 0.47 8.59 -2.46
N GLN A 168 1.66 8.29 -2.98
CA GLN A 168 1.93 8.39 -4.41
C GLN A 168 1.39 7.20 -5.22
N GLY A 169 0.73 6.24 -4.57
CA GLY A 169 0.14 5.07 -5.21
C GLY A 169 1.13 3.94 -5.50
N THR A 170 2.34 3.99 -4.97
CA THR A 170 3.35 2.94 -5.08
C THR A 170 3.34 2.04 -3.86
N VAL A 171 3.70 0.77 -4.03
CA VAL A 171 3.87 -0.19 -2.95
C VAL A 171 5.35 -0.36 -2.66
N LEU A 172 5.72 -0.38 -1.39
CA LEU A 172 7.06 -0.68 -0.91
C LEU A 172 7.07 -2.03 -0.20
N SER A 173 8.00 -2.90 -0.56
CA SER A 173 8.31 -4.10 0.21
C SER A 173 9.60 -3.87 0.97
N ILE A 174 9.54 -4.00 2.29
CA ILE A 174 10.64 -3.76 3.21
C ILE A 174 11.09 -5.08 3.80
N ASN A 175 12.39 -5.37 3.71
CA ASN A 175 12.98 -6.53 4.34
C ASN A 175 14.19 -6.13 5.19
N LEU A 176 14.01 -6.03 6.48
CA LEU A 176 15.04 -5.60 7.43
C LEU A 176 16.31 -6.50 7.46
N ARG A 177 16.22 -7.73 6.97
CA ARG A 177 17.39 -8.62 6.88
C ARG A 177 18.30 -8.27 5.69
N ASN A 178 17.75 -7.65 4.67
CA ASN A 178 18.50 -7.30 3.47
C ASN A 178 19.09 -5.90 3.62
N LYS A 179 20.39 -5.81 3.95
CA LYS A 179 21.08 -4.52 4.11
C LYS A 179 21.47 -3.84 2.79
N LYS A 180 21.33 -4.52 1.64
CA LYS A 180 21.53 -3.93 0.32
C LYS A 180 20.37 -3.01 0.00
N ASP A 181 20.62 -1.81 -0.46
CA ASP A 181 19.64 -0.77 -0.85
C ASP A 181 18.64 -0.40 0.28
N GLY A 182 19.08 -0.49 1.56
CA GLY A 182 18.19 -0.24 2.71
C GLY A 182 17.10 -1.29 2.90
N GLY A 183 17.09 -2.39 2.11
CA GLY A 183 16.09 -3.45 2.17
C GLY A 183 14.74 -3.09 1.59
N ILE A 184 14.62 -1.96 0.87
CA ILE A 184 13.38 -1.47 0.26
C ILE A 184 13.33 -1.87 -1.21
N VAL A 185 12.26 -2.52 -1.62
CA VAL A 185 11.93 -2.80 -3.02
C VAL A 185 10.68 -2.02 -3.38
N VAL A 186 10.74 -1.24 -4.46
CA VAL A 186 9.63 -0.41 -4.94
C VAL A 186 8.89 -1.15 -6.05
N TYR A 187 7.55 -1.18 -5.98
CA TYR A 187 6.65 -1.74 -6.98
C TYR A 187 6.03 -0.57 -7.77
N ASP A 188 6.78 0.02 -8.68
CA ASP A 188 6.35 1.14 -9.51
C ASP A 188 6.58 0.94 -11.01
N GLU A 189 7.03 -0.24 -11.42
CA GLU A 189 7.29 -0.55 -12.82
C GLU A 189 5.99 -0.69 -13.61
N GLY A 190 5.83 0.12 -14.66
CA GLY A 190 4.74 0.04 -15.63
C GLY A 190 3.36 0.52 -15.12
N PRO A 191 2.28 -0.01 -15.68
CA PRO A 191 0.90 0.41 -15.39
C PRO A 191 0.39 -0.06 -14.02
N GLY A 192 1.26 -0.63 -13.19
CA GLY A 192 0.90 -1.21 -11.89
C GLY A 192 0.68 -0.21 -10.76
N LYS A 193 1.06 1.07 -10.94
CA LYS A 193 0.91 2.11 -9.95
C LYS A 193 -0.55 2.58 -9.85
N HIS A 194 -1.06 2.76 -8.62
CA HIS A 194 -2.33 3.46 -8.41
C HIS A 194 -2.20 4.94 -8.76
N HIS A 195 -3.31 5.56 -9.20
CA HIS A 195 -3.37 6.98 -9.54
C HIS A 195 -3.66 7.89 -8.34
N GLY A 196 -3.81 7.30 -7.15
CA GLY A 196 -4.06 7.98 -5.89
C GLY A 196 -3.44 7.22 -4.73
N PRO A 197 -3.63 7.72 -3.48
CA PRO A 197 -3.13 7.06 -2.28
C PRO A 197 -3.61 5.61 -2.16
N ILE A 198 -2.76 4.76 -1.60
CA ILE A 198 -3.14 3.39 -1.24
C ILE A 198 -3.73 3.43 0.16
N TYR A 199 -5.04 3.41 0.27
CA TYR A 199 -5.73 3.48 1.55
C TYR A 199 -5.67 2.19 2.35
N SER A 200 -5.56 1.06 1.67
CA SER A 200 -5.47 -0.24 2.34
C SER A 200 -4.51 -1.17 1.60
N ILE A 201 -3.68 -1.85 2.36
CA ILE A 201 -2.82 -2.93 1.89
C ILE A 201 -2.95 -4.09 2.87
N GLU A 202 -3.21 -5.29 2.37
CA GLU A 202 -3.38 -6.46 3.21
C GLU A 202 -2.90 -7.74 2.50
N ARG A 203 -2.20 -8.61 3.24
CA ARG A 203 -1.80 -9.93 2.73
C ARG A 203 -2.98 -10.88 2.76
N ASN A 204 -3.07 -11.74 1.75
CA ASN A 204 -4.06 -12.83 1.79
C ASN A 204 -3.83 -13.73 3.00
N PRO A 205 -4.87 -14.04 3.79
CA PRO A 205 -4.71 -14.77 5.05
C PRO A 205 -4.21 -16.20 4.89
N LEU A 206 -4.54 -16.88 3.78
CA LEU A 206 -4.16 -18.27 3.53
C LEU A 206 -3.03 -18.43 2.50
N HIS A 207 -2.78 -17.39 1.70
CA HIS A 207 -1.74 -17.34 0.67
C HIS A 207 -0.89 -16.08 0.85
N THR A 208 -0.08 -16.04 1.88
CA THR A 208 0.69 -14.87 2.36
C THR A 208 1.66 -14.27 1.33
N LYS A 209 1.96 -14.99 0.24
CA LYS A 209 2.72 -14.51 -0.91
C LYS A 209 1.97 -13.44 -1.72
N PHE A 210 0.63 -13.48 -1.67
CA PHE A 210 -0.22 -12.56 -2.41
C PHE A 210 -0.79 -11.51 -1.47
N PHE A 211 -0.97 -10.29 -1.99
CA PHE A 211 -1.53 -9.19 -1.22
C PHE A 211 -2.45 -8.32 -2.08
N LEU A 212 -3.39 -7.67 -1.42
CA LEU A 212 -4.36 -6.74 -1.97
C LEU A 212 -3.90 -5.31 -1.70
N THR A 213 -4.07 -4.43 -2.66
CA THR A 213 -4.02 -2.98 -2.48
C THR A 213 -5.31 -2.35 -2.94
N VAL A 214 -5.79 -1.38 -2.20
CA VAL A 214 -7.00 -0.62 -2.52
C VAL A 214 -6.64 0.85 -2.55
N GLY A 215 -6.94 1.47 -3.68
CA GLY A 215 -6.72 2.90 -3.91
C GLY A 215 -7.36 3.29 -5.24
N ASP A 216 -7.53 4.58 -5.48
CA ASP A 216 -8.19 5.08 -6.68
C ASP A 216 -9.61 4.43 -6.90
N TRP A 217 -9.94 3.99 -8.11
CA TRP A 217 -11.19 3.28 -8.45
C TRP A 217 -10.99 1.78 -8.59
N THR A 218 -9.82 1.26 -8.20
CA THR A 218 -9.44 -0.13 -8.43
C THR A 218 -8.90 -0.79 -7.17
N ALA A 219 -9.17 -2.08 -7.04
CA ALA A 219 -8.45 -2.97 -6.15
C ALA A 219 -7.50 -3.83 -6.98
N ARG A 220 -6.29 -4.06 -6.50
CA ARG A 220 -5.25 -4.81 -7.22
C ARG A 220 -4.69 -5.91 -6.36
N VAL A 221 -4.52 -7.07 -6.96
CA VAL A 221 -3.86 -8.21 -6.32
C VAL A 221 -2.46 -8.36 -6.90
N TRP A 222 -1.51 -8.56 -6.01
CA TRP A 222 -0.08 -8.63 -6.32
C TRP A 222 0.51 -9.94 -5.86
N ALA A 223 1.61 -10.33 -6.48
CA ALA A 223 2.49 -11.38 -5.98
C ALA A 223 3.81 -10.75 -5.51
N GLU A 224 4.32 -11.17 -4.36
CA GLU A 224 5.55 -10.60 -3.76
C GLU A 224 6.78 -10.68 -4.69
N ASP A 225 6.80 -11.64 -5.62
CA ASP A 225 7.90 -11.84 -6.56
C ASP A 225 7.85 -10.95 -7.81
N LEU A 226 6.73 -10.25 -8.03
CA LEU A 226 6.46 -9.46 -9.23
C LEU A 226 6.26 -8.00 -8.87
N LYS A 227 6.74 -7.09 -9.73
CA LYS A 227 6.60 -5.65 -9.54
C LYS A 227 5.36 -5.06 -10.21
N THR A 228 4.61 -5.89 -10.91
CA THR A 228 3.33 -5.56 -11.56
C THR A 228 2.19 -6.33 -10.89
N PRO A 229 0.95 -5.78 -10.86
CA PRO A 229 -0.19 -6.47 -10.30
C PRO A 229 -0.58 -7.67 -11.18
N ILE A 230 -0.88 -8.80 -10.55
CA ILE A 230 -1.33 -10.01 -11.27
C ILE A 230 -2.80 -9.93 -11.68
N MET A 231 -3.60 -9.17 -10.93
CA MET A 231 -5.00 -8.92 -11.20
C MET A 231 -5.37 -7.49 -10.83
N THR A 232 -6.20 -6.86 -11.64
CA THR A 232 -6.79 -5.54 -11.35
C THR A 232 -8.28 -5.64 -11.58
N THR A 233 -9.07 -5.15 -10.63
CA THR A 233 -10.53 -5.10 -10.77
C THR A 233 -10.93 -4.15 -11.89
N LYS A 234 -12.13 -4.28 -12.42
CA LYS A 234 -12.76 -3.25 -13.24
C LYS A 234 -12.88 -1.96 -12.41
N TYR A 235 -12.92 -0.81 -13.08
CA TYR A 235 -13.17 0.46 -12.42
C TYR A 235 -14.52 0.41 -11.71
N HIS A 236 -14.50 0.69 -10.42
CA HIS A 236 -15.72 0.88 -9.63
C HIS A 236 -16.39 2.22 -9.99
N GLN A 237 -17.67 2.34 -9.73
CA GLN A 237 -18.43 3.55 -10.04
C GLN A 237 -18.02 4.75 -9.20
N SER A 238 -17.48 4.51 -8.01
CA SER A 238 -17.03 5.52 -7.07
C SER A 238 -15.63 5.18 -6.55
N TYR A 239 -14.96 6.18 -5.99
CA TYR A 239 -13.62 6.05 -5.42
C TYR A 239 -13.61 5.05 -4.25
N LEU A 240 -12.59 4.21 -4.16
CA LEU A 240 -12.44 3.23 -3.10
C LEU A 240 -11.71 3.85 -1.91
N THR A 241 -12.20 3.58 -0.70
CA THR A 241 -11.71 4.19 0.53
C THR A 241 -11.01 3.23 1.47
N ALA A 242 -11.42 1.96 1.49
CA ALA A 242 -10.76 0.92 2.25
C ALA A 242 -11.06 -0.46 1.65
N GLY A 243 -10.32 -1.47 2.06
CA GLY A 243 -10.60 -2.85 1.68
C GLY A 243 -9.84 -3.84 2.55
N CYS A 244 -10.41 -5.04 2.66
CA CYS A 244 -9.83 -6.11 3.45
C CYS A 244 -10.16 -7.48 2.86
N TRP A 245 -9.32 -8.47 3.13
CA TRP A 245 -9.63 -9.88 2.86
C TRP A 245 -10.59 -10.43 3.91
N SER A 246 -11.42 -11.38 3.48
CA SER A 246 -12.11 -12.23 4.46
C SER A 246 -11.07 -13.08 5.20
N PRO A 247 -11.09 -13.12 6.54
CA PRO A 247 -10.11 -13.89 7.31
C PRO A 247 -10.25 -15.40 7.09
N THR A 248 -11.46 -15.88 6.77
CA THR A 248 -11.79 -17.30 6.64
C THR A 248 -11.77 -17.79 5.19
N ARG A 249 -12.12 -16.93 4.22
CA ARG A 249 -12.18 -17.24 2.79
C ARG A 249 -11.09 -16.54 2.00
N CYS A 250 -10.16 -17.29 1.44
CA CYS A 250 -9.02 -16.72 0.70
C CYS A 250 -9.38 -16.12 -0.67
N GLY A 251 -10.56 -16.44 -1.21
CA GLY A 251 -11.05 -15.90 -2.47
C GLY A 251 -11.95 -14.67 -2.31
N VAL A 252 -12.31 -14.28 -1.08
CA VAL A 252 -13.25 -13.20 -0.80
C VAL A 252 -12.53 -12.00 -0.23
N PHE A 253 -12.81 -10.83 -0.79
CA PHE A 253 -12.42 -9.55 -0.23
C PHE A 253 -13.53 -8.51 -0.38
N LEU A 254 -13.52 -7.54 0.50
CA LEU A 254 -14.50 -6.48 0.59
C LEU A 254 -13.80 -5.14 0.32
N VAL A 255 -14.48 -4.24 -0.39
CA VAL A 255 -14.02 -2.87 -0.61
C VAL A 255 -15.15 -1.89 -0.32
N THR A 256 -14.81 -0.77 0.29
CA THR A 256 -15.73 0.32 0.57
C THR A 256 -15.57 1.45 -0.43
N ARG A 257 -16.67 2.12 -0.72
CA ARG A 257 -16.74 3.19 -1.72
C ARG A 257 -17.22 4.51 -1.12
N MET A 258 -16.88 5.62 -1.77
CA MET A 258 -17.32 6.97 -1.37
C MET A 258 -18.82 7.21 -1.53
N ASP A 259 -19.55 6.38 -2.25
CA ASP A 259 -21.02 6.49 -2.43
C ASP A 259 -21.83 5.69 -1.40
N GLY A 260 -21.20 5.23 -0.34
CA GLY A 260 -21.87 4.51 0.75
C GLY A 260 -22.13 3.03 0.49
N VAL A 261 -21.44 2.44 -0.49
CA VAL A 261 -21.62 1.04 -0.90
C VAL A 261 -20.39 0.21 -0.50
N VAL A 262 -20.66 -1.01 -0.06
CA VAL A 262 -19.64 -2.08 0.12
C VAL A 262 -19.79 -3.05 -1.03
N ASP A 263 -18.71 -3.25 -1.81
CA ASP A 263 -18.64 -4.27 -2.85
C ASP A 263 -17.89 -5.49 -2.33
N ILE A 264 -18.47 -6.66 -2.53
CA ILE A 264 -17.90 -7.96 -2.13
C ILE A 264 -17.49 -8.70 -3.39
N TRP A 265 -16.23 -9.08 -3.44
CA TRP A 265 -15.63 -9.87 -4.51
C TRP A 265 -15.45 -11.31 -4.05
N ASP A 266 -15.79 -12.26 -4.89
CA ASP A 266 -15.57 -13.69 -4.64
C ASP A 266 -14.93 -14.35 -5.87
N PHE A 267 -13.61 -14.51 -5.84
CA PHE A 267 -12.85 -15.11 -6.93
C PHE A 267 -13.11 -16.60 -7.14
N PHE A 268 -13.75 -17.25 -6.19
CA PHE A 268 -14.11 -18.65 -6.34
C PHE A 268 -15.22 -18.83 -7.38
N TYR A 269 -16.15 -17.86 -7.46
CA TYR A 269 -17.26 -17.91 -8.41
C TYR A 269 -17.05 -17.02 -9.63
N SER A 270 -16.55 -15.81 -9.47
CA SER A 270 -16.32 -14.87 -10.56
C SER A 270 -15.06 -14.03 -10.34
N GLN A 271 -14.20 -13.96 -11.36
CA GLN A 271 -12.95 -13.18 -11.28
C GLN A 271 -13.11 -11.75 -11.80
N ASN A 272 -14.14 -11.48 -12.62
CA ASN A 272 -14.24 -10.23 -13.37
C ASN A 272 -15.38 -9.32 -12.94
N GLU A 273 -16.21 -9.76 -12.01
CA GLU A 273 -17.40 -9.03 -11.58
C GLU A 273 -17.54 -9.05 -10.07
N VAL A 274 -18.13 -7.98 -9.53
CA VAL A 274 -18.50 -7.89 -8.13
C VAL A 274 -19.57 -8.98 -7.86
N ALA A 275 -19.35 -9.77 -6.83
CA ALA A 275 -20.28 -10.83 -6.46
C ALA A 275 -21.54 -10.25 -5.83
N TYR A 276 -21.39 -9.22 -4.98
CA TYR A 276 -22.50 -8.56 -4.31
C TYR A 276 -22.13 -7.14 -3.94
N SER A 277 -23.09 -6.21 -4.11
CA SER A 277 -22.95 -4.80 -3.69
C SER A 277 -24.05 -4.47 -2.68
N HIS A 278 -23.66 -3.93 -1.53
CA HIS A 278 -24.59 -3.53 -0.47
C HIS A 278 -24.46 -2.06 -0.15
N LYS A 279 -25.57 -1.32 -0.25
CA LYS A 279 -25.62 0.07 0.16
C LYS A 279 -25.85 0.17 1.66
N VAL A 280 -24.85 0.66 2.38
CA VAL A 280 -24.90 0.83 3.84
C VAL A 280 -25.61 2.13 4.23
N GLY A 281 -25.29 3.21 3.52
CA GLY A 281 -25.84 4.54 3.78
C GLY A 281 -25.60 5.49 2.60
N ASP A 282 -25.97 6.76 2.77
CA ASP A 282 -25.76 7.79 1.76
C ASP A 282 -24.43 8.55 1.98
N ALA A 283 -23.81 8.38 3.16
CA ALA A 283 -22.51 8.96 3.49
C ALA A 283 -21.36 8.12 2.93
N ALA A 284 -20.25 8.77 2.58
CA ALA A 284 -19.05 8.10 2.14
C ALA A 284 -18.52 7.16 3.23
N LEU A 285 -18.15 5.93 2.86
CA LEU A 285 -17.53 4.99 3.79
C LEU A 285 -16.04 5.32 3.91
N SER A 286 -15.50 5.22 5.13
CA SER A 286 -14.10 5.57 5.44
C SER A 286 -13.24 4.38 5.84
N SER A 287 -13.85 3.37 6.44
CA SER A 287 -13.11 2.22 6.99
C SER A 287 -13.92 0.94 6.95
N ILE A 288 -13.23 -0.19 6.95
CA ILE A 288 -13.82 -1.52 7.02
C ILE A 288 -12.94 -2.42 7.88
N SER A 289 -13.56 -3.29 8.65
CA SER A 289 -12.88 -4.33 9.42
C SER A 289 -13.75 -5.58 9.51
N VAL A 290 -13.19 -6.72 9.20
CA VAL A 290 -13.86 -8.03 9.30
C VAL A 290 -13.40 -8.74 10.56
N GLN A 291 -14.35 -9.22 11.36
CA GLN A 291 -14.07 -9.97 12.57
C GLN A 291 -13.62 -11.38 12.22
N GLY A 292 -12.58 -11.87 12.86
CA GLY A 292 -12.21 -13.27 12.81
C GLY A 292 -10.73 -13.54 12.60
N THR A 293 -10.45 -14.81 12.54
CA THR A 293 -9.12 -15.39 12.28
C THR A 293 -9.25 -16.39 11.12
N THR A 294 -8.14 -16.92 10.65
CA THR A 294 -8.13 -17.96 9.60
C THR A 294 -8.90 -19.23 9.98
N GLN A 295 -9.23 -19.42 11.26
CA GLN A 295 -9.91 -20.62 11.77
C GLN A 295 -11.38 -20.38 12.12
N SER A 296 -11.74 -19.14 12.50
CA SER A 296 -13.09 -18.83 12.98
C SER A 296 -13.43 -17.36 12.76
N GLY A 297 -14.71 -17.07 12.64
CA GLY A 297 -15.23 -15.72 12.44
C GLY A 297 -15.59 -15.46 10.97
N GLY A 298 -15.43 -14.22 10.50
CA GLY A 298 -15.74 -13.80 9.14
C GLY A 298 -17.21 -13.47 8.90
N HIS A 299 -18.06 -13.57 9.92
CA HIS A 299 -19.50 -13.24 9.80
C HIS A 299 -19.80 -11.77 10.05
N LEU A 300 -19.06 -11.11 10.94
CA LEU A 300 -19.30 -9.72 11.29
C LEU A 300 -18.32 -8.79 10.58
N VAL A 301 -18.88 -7.77 9.97
CA VAL A 301 -18.14 -6.70 9.29
C VAL A 301 -18.55 -5.36 9.87
N ALA A 302 -17.58 -4.62 10.37
CA ALA A 302 -17.79 -3.25 10.81
C ALA A 302 -17.38 -2.28 9.69
N VAL A 303 -18.25 -1.33 9.40
CA VAL A 303 -18.04 -0.31 8.36
C VAL A 303 -18.27 1.05 9.00
N GLY A 304 -17.27 1.94 8.92
CA GLY A 304 -17.37 3.32 9.37
C GLY A 304 -17.63 4.27 8.22
N ASP A 305 -18.41 5.32 8.47
CA ASP A 305 -18.67 6.40 7.53
C ASP A 305 -18.01 7.74 7.96
N VAL A 306 -18.02 8.72 7.08
CA VAL A 306 -17.46 10.07 7.35
C VAL A 306 -18.24 10.89 8.37
N ASN A 307 -19.45 10.48 8.72
CA ASN A 307 -20.27 11.11 9.75
C ASN A 307 -19.99 10.56 11.15
N GLY A 308 -19.12 9.54 11.23
CA GLY A 308 -18.79 8.86 12.48
C GLY A 308 -19.75 7.73 12.85
N THR A 309 -20.63 7.32 11.95
CA THR A 309 -21.52 6.16 12.17
C THR A 309 -20.76 4.89 11.87
N VAL A 310 -20.88 3.91 12.77
CA VAL A 310 -20.33 2.55 12.57
C VAL A 310 -21.49 1.58 12.39
N SER A 311 -21.57 0.98 11.22
CA SER A 311 -22.57 -0.04 10.90
C SER A 311 -21.97 -1.43 11.03
N LEU A 312 -22.66 -2.33 11.74
CA LEU A 312 -22.31 -3.74 11.82
C LEU A 312 -23.15 -4.52 10.82
N LEU A 313 -22.50 -5.23 9.94
CA LEU A 313 -23.11 -6.09 8.92
C LEU A 313 -22.84 -7.55 9.26
N GLU A 314 -23.82 -8.41 9.11
CA GLU A 314 -23.68 -9.85 9.21
C GLU A 314 -23.62 -10.47 7.81
N LEU A 315 -22.54 -11.18 7.51
CA LEU A 315 -22.38 -11.91 6.26
C LEU A 315 -23.09 -13.26 6.32
N CYS A 316 -23.71 -13.66 5.22
CA CYS A 316 -24.28 -14.99 5.09
C CYS A 316 -23.20 -16.08 5.12
N ASP A 317 -23.59 -17.30 5.48
CA ASP A 317 -22.71 -18.46 5.56
C ASP A 317 -21.91 -18.71 4.29
N SER A 318 -22.47 -18.44 3.11
CA SER A 318 -21.78 -18.62 1.83
C SER A 318 -20.59 -17.68 1.65
N LEU A 319 -20.59 -16.50 2.28
CA LEU A 319 -19.50 -15.52 2.23
C LEU A 319 -18.53 -15.67 3.39
N ALA A 320 -18.98 -16.23 4.51
CA ALA A 320 -18.21 -16.35 5.74
C ALA A 320 -17.51 -17.72 5.90
N ARG A 321 -18.15 -18.80 5.48
CA ARG A 321 -17.60 -20.15 5.64
C ARG A 321 -16.77 -20.61 4.47
N PRO A 322 -15.57 -21.21 4.70
CA PRO A 322 -14.73 -21.75 3.64
C PRO A 322 -15.47 -22.79 2.80
N GLN A 323 -15.32 -22.69 1.50
CA GLN A 323 -15.87 -23.69 0.56
C GLN A 323 -14.93 -24.89 0.40
N PRO A 324 -15.47 -26.08 0.11
CA PRO A 324 -14.64 -27.26 -0.17
C PRO A 324 -13.66 -26.98 -1.32
N ASN A 325 -12.38 -27.31 -1.13
CA ASN A 325 -11.30 -27.12 -2.10
C ASN A 325 -10.99 -25.64 -2.47
N GLU A 326 -11.61 -24.64 -1.83
CA GLU A 326 -11.40 -23.23 -2.14
C GLU A 326 -9.93 -22.83 -2.04
N LYS A 327 -9.25 -23.19 -0.95
CA LYS A 327 -7.83 -22.88 -0.75
C LYS A 327 -6.97 -23.33 -1.92
N GLN A 328 -7.18 -24.56 -2.40
CA GLN A 328 -6.39 -25.11 -3.51
C GLN A 328 -6.78 -24.45 -4.84
N ALA A 329 -8.08 -24.25 -5.09
CA ALA A 329 -8.57 -23.62 -6.31
C ALA A 329 -8.06 -22.19 -6.47
N ILE A 330 -8.17 -21.38 -5.40
CA ILE A 330 -7.68 -19.99 -5.37
C ILE A 330 -6.16 -19.95 -5.46
N GLY A 331 -5.44 -20.83 -4.74
CA GLY A 331 -3.98 -20.92 -4.86
C GLY A 331 -3.53 -21.21 -6.29
N ASN A 332 -4.13 -22.18 -6.95
CA ASN A 332 -3.84 -22.52 -8.36
C ASN A 332 -4.17 -21.36 -9.31
N MET A 333 -5.28 -20.64 -9.06
CA MET A 333 -5.66 -19.46 -9.84
C MET A 333 -4.62 -18.35 -9.71
N LEU A 334 -4.27 -17.96 -8.48
CA LEU A 334 -3.30 -16.90 -8.21
C LEU A 334 -1.91 -17.23 -8.78
N GLU A 335 -1.48 -18.49 -8.66
CA GLU A 335 -0.20 -18.93 -9.23
C GLU A 335 -0.22 -18.94 -10.78
N ARG A 336 -1.35 -19.30 -11.37
CA ARG A 336 -1.54 -19.23 -12.83
C ARG A 336 -1.43 -17.79 -13.33
N GLU A 337 -2.12 -16.85 -12.68
CA GLU A 337 -2.06 -15.43 -13.04
C GLU A 337 -0.65 -14.85 -12.79
N ALA A 338 0.01 -15.21 -11.69
CA ALA A 338 1.40 -14.81 -11.43
C ALA A 338 2.36 -15.36 -12.51
N LYS A 339 2.18 -16.59 -12.95
CA LYS A 339 2.98 -17.17 -14.04
C LYS A 339 2.72 -16.47 -15.38
N ARG A 340 1.45 -16.13 -15.65
CA ARG A 340 1.07 -15.37 -16.84
C ARG A 340 1.74 -14.00 -16.85
N GLU A 341 1.69 -13.27 -15.76
CA GLU A 341 2.30 -11.94 -15.63
C GLU A 341 3.82 -11.99 -15.78
N LYS A 342 4.47 -12.97 -15.18
CA LYS A 342 5.91 -13.20 -15.33
C LYS A 342 6.31 -13.48 -16.79
N ASN A 343 5.50 -14.20 -17.53
CA ASN A 343 5.74 -14.45 -18.95
C ASN A 343 5.56 -13.17 -19.78
N LEU A 344 4.55 -12.34 -19.46
CA LEU A 344 4.33 -11.04 -20.10
C LEU A 344 5.49 -10.08 -19.85
N GLU A 345 5.96 -9.98 -18.60
CA GLU A 345 7.11 -9.17 -18.21
C GLU A 345 8.39 -9.62 -18.95
N SER A 346 8.63 -10.94 -19.02
CA SER A 346 9.78 -11.49 -19.75
C SER A 346 9.74 -11.13 -21.23
N ARG A 347 8.55 -11.23 -21.85
CA ARG A 347 8.33 -10.87 -23.25
C ARG A 347 8.49 -9.37 -23.49
N ALA A 348 7.99 -8.53 -22.59
CA ALA A 348 8.15 -7.08 -22.68
C ALA A 348 9.63 -6.66 -22.64
N ARG A 349 10.42 -7.26 -21.74
CA ARG A 349 11.88 -7.05 -21.66
C ARG A 349 12.61 -7.51 -22.92
N GLU A 350 12.15 -8.58 -23.54
CA GLU A 350 12.73 -9.07 -24.80
C GLU A 350 12.45 -8.10 -25.95
N ILE A 351 11.22 -7.59 -26.07
CA ILE A 351 10.82 -6.61 -27.06
C ILE A 351 11.63 -5.30 -26.87
N GLU A 352 11.80 -4.85 -25.65
CA GLU A 352 12.60 -3.67 -25.32
C GLU A 352 14.06 -3.83 -25.76
N ARG A 353 14.68 -4.97 -25.43
CA ARG A 353 16.05 -5.29 -25.90
C ARG A 353 16.17 -5.29 -27.41
N GLN A 354 15.17 -5.84 -28.13
CA GLN A 354 15.14 -5.84 -29.58
C GLN A 354 15.00 -4.42 -30.14
N ARG A 355 14.19 -3.55 -29.52
CA ARG A 355 14.08 -2.14 -29.91
C ARG A 355 15.40 -1.40 -29.72
N ASP A 356 16.01 -1.54 -28.55
CA ASP A 356 17.31 -0.91 -28.25
C ASP A 356 18.39 -1.37 -29.24
N GLN A 357 18.39 -2.63 -29.60
CA GLN A 357 19.32 -3.17 -30.57
C GLN A 357 19.09 -2.56 -31.95
N LEU A 358 17.84 -2.50 -32.40
CA LEU A 358 17.46 -1.88 -33.67
C LEU A 358 17.80 -0.38 -33.75
N GLU A 359 17.63 0.34 -32.62
CA GLU A 359 18.03 1.77 -32.54
C GLU A 359 19.55 1.93 -32.59
N ARG A 360 20.33 1.07 -31.94
CA ARG A 360 21.79 1.07 -32.01
C ARG A 360 22.28 0.77 -33.42
N ASP A 361 21.66 -0.21 -34.09
CA ASP A 361 22.01 -0.55 -35.47
C ASP A 361 21.70 0.61 -36.42
N LYS A 362 20.53 1.27 -36.29
CA LYS A 362 20.18 2.46 -37.04
C LYS A 362 21.13 3.65 -36.80
N ALA A 363 21.52 3.85 -35.53
CA ALA A 363 22.47 4.90 -35.17
C ALA A 363 23.85 4.63 -35.78
N ARG A 364 24.29 3.36 -35.79
CA ARG A 364 25.53 2.91 -36.38
C ARG A 364 25.51 3.12 -37.93
N GLU A 365 24.44 2.71 -38.61
CA GLU A 365 24.27 2.95 -40.05
C GLU A 365 24.23 4.42 -40.38
N ALA A 366 23.61 5.25 -39.51
CA ALA A 366 23.59 6.71 -39.73
C ALA A 366 24.97 7.34 -39.56
N GLN A 367 25.79 6.81 -38.64
CA GLN A 367 27.17 7.26 -38.43
C GLN A 367 28.06 6.85 -39.62
N GLU A 368 27.99 5.58 -40.05
CA GLU A 368 28.72 5.08 -41.22
C GLU A 368 28.39 5.88 -42.51
N LYS A 369 27.12 6.32 -42.67
CA LYS A 369 26.71 7.17 -43.77
C LYS A 369 27.25 8.60 -43.66
N LYS A 370 27.45 9.13 -42.45
CA LYS A 370 28.09 10.44 -42.22
C LYS A 370 29.58 10.37 -42.53
N ASP A 371 30.26 9.39 -41.93
CA ASP A 371 31.70 9.20 -42.13
C ASP A 371 32.02 8.98 -43.62
N GLY A 372 31.23 8.18 -44.36
CA GLY A 372 31.37 8.01 -45.80
C GLY A 372 31.05 9.23 -46.63
N LYS A 373 30.29 10.21 -46.14
CA LYS A 373 30.09 11.52 -46.81
C LYS A 373 31.27 12.45 -46.54
N ASP A 374 31.79 12.44 -45.33
CA ASP A 374 32.91 13.27 -44.93
C ASP A 374 34.19 12.79 -45.65
N ASP A 375 34.44 11.49 -45.81
CA ASP A 375 35.56 10.93 -46.61
C ASP A 375 35.47 11.36 -48.09
N LYS A 376 34.26 11.33 -48.69
CA LYS A 376 34.06 11.79 -50.07
C LYS A 376 34.29 13.30 -50.21
N MET A 377 33.88 14.08 -49.21
CA MET A 377 34.08 15.52 -49.19
C MET A 377 35.57 15.87 -49.07
N GLU A 378 36.32 15.14 -48.21
CA GLU A 378 37.76 15.29 -48.11
C GLU A 378 38.50 14.90 -49.40
N GLU A 379 38.05 13.85 -50.09
CA GLU A 379 38.62 13.44 -51.39
C GLU A 379 38.41 14.51 -52.47
N ILE A 380 37.19 15.12 -52.51
CA ILE A 380 36.88 16.22 -53.42
C ILE A 380 37.73 17.43 -53.09
N LEU A 381 37.91 17.81 -51.84
CA LEU A 381 38.76 18.93 -51.42
C LEU A 381 40.21 18.70 -51.79
N ARG A 382 40.76 17.48 -51.61
CA ARG A 382 42.13 17.12 -52.04
C ARG A 382 42.29 17.24 -53.54
N LYS A 383 41.31 16.85 -54.36
CA LYS A 383 41.33 17.04 -55.83
C LYS A 383 41.30 18.51 -56.23
N VAL A 384 40.46 19.32 -55.61
CA VAL A 384 40.38 20.77 -55.84
C VAL A 384 41.70 21.46 -55.45
N ASP A 385 42.32 21.09 -54.32
CA ASP A 385 43.58 21.64 -53.91
C ASP A 385 44.74 21.24 -54.85
N ALA A 386 44.71 20.03 -55.40
CA ALA A 386 45.67 19.58 -56.37
C ALA A 386 45.54 20.36 -57.69
N ASP A 387 44.32 20.57 -58.18
CA ASP A 387 44.04 21.36 -59.40
C ASP A 387 44.38 22.85 -59.22
N CYS A 388 44.16 23.43 -58.04
CA CYS A 388 44.58 24.79 -57.72
C CYS A 388 46.11 24.92 -57.70
N LYS A 389 46.86 23.92 -57.23
CA LYS A 389 48.34 23.90 -57.24
C LYS A 389 48.87 23.74 -58.66
N LEU A 390 48.26 22.95 -59.52
CA LEU A 390 48.61 22.79 -60.90
C LEU A 390 48.37 24.14 -61.68
N ASN A 391 47.22 24.79 -61.48
CA ASN A 391 46.96 26.08 -62.15
C ASN A 391 47.89 27.21 -61.68
N ARG A 392 48.29 27.23 -60.39
CA ARG A 392 49.34 28.20 -59.95
C ARG A 392 50.70 27.94 -60.56
N ARG A 393 51.05 26.71 -60.89
CA ARG A 393 52.33 26.41 -61.61
C ARG A 393 52.28 26.81 -63.06
N CYS A 394 51.12 26.78 -63.73
CA CYS A 394 50.97 27.22 -65.08
C CYS A 394 51.00 28.75 -65.22
N CYS A 395 50.58 29.49 -64.18
CA CYS A 395 50.62 30.96 -64.20
C CYS A 395 51.99 31.58 -63.89
N VAL A 396 52.95 30.79 -63.31
CA VAL A 396 54.32 31.27 -62.94
C VAL A 396 55.35 30.94 -64.06
N GLY A 397 54.95 30.18 -65.08
CA GLY A 397 55.81 29.79 -66.18
C GLY A 397 55.73 30.62 -67.43
N SER A 398 55.05 31.79 -67.39
CA SER A 398 54.88 32.72 -68.51
C SER A 398 55.18 34.17 -68.09
N ILE A 399 56.45 34.45 -67.70
CA ILE A 399 57.05 35.78 -67.71
C ILE A 399 58.50 35.58 -68.22
#